data_a3b13dc31f80103cf5baf7b1260fd329
#
_entry.id   a3b13dc31f80103cf5baf7b1260fd329
#
_cell.length_a   1.000
_cell.length_b   1.000
_cell.length_c   1.000
_cell.angle_alpha   90.00
_cell.angle_beta   90.00
_cell.angle_gamma   90.00
#
_symmetry.space_group_name_H-M   'P 1'
#
loop_
_entity.id
_entity.type
_entity.pdbx_description
1 polymer ?
#
loop_
_entity_poly.entity_id
_entity_poly.type
_entity_poly.pdbx_seq_one_letter_code
_entity_poly.pdbx_strand_id
1 'polypeptide(L)'
;VRRQRQMCIRDRIYKEAMEIAAEKNIPVLAHCEDKNLVNGGCMNEDANSREWHLPGITNSVENTIVARDIVLAAETGAHLHLCHCSTKESVDMVREARKAGVSISAEVCPHHFTLCSDDIVKGDTNYKMNPPLRTKEDLEALRQGLKDDVFDVISTDHAPHALTEKQESFKKAPFGIVGLETSAALTITELVDTEIITPMQMAEKMSYNPAKILHLDKKGSLAPGMDADVVVIDPEAEYVICLLYTSPS
;
A
#
# COMPACT_ATOMS: atom_id res chain seq x y z
N VAL A 1 3.75 -32.35 5.00
CA VAL A 1 3.09 -32.84 3.76
C VAL A 1 1.69 -32.25 3.57
N ARG A 2 0.82 -32.17 4.59
CA ARG A 2 -0.53 -31.58 4.44
C ARG A 2 -0.51 -30.06 4.19
N ARG A 3 0.38 -29.29 4.85
CA ARG A 3 0.51 -27.84 4.64
C ARG A 3 1.04 -27.48 3.25
N GLN A 4 2.03 -28.21 2.74
CA GLN A 4 2.54 -28.02 1.37
C GLN A 4 1.46 -28.27 0.30
N ARG A 5 0.62 -29.31 0.46
CA ARG A 5 -0.49 -29.55 -0.47
C ARG A 5 -1.53 -28.41 -0.47
N GLN A 6 -1.79 -27.79 0.68
CA GLN A 6 -2.73 -26.65 0.75
C GLN A 6 -2.16 -25.38 0.10
N MET A 7 -0.84 -25.12 0.21
CA MET A 7 -0.18 -24.02 -0.51
C MET A 7 -0.23 -24.24 -2.02
N CYS A 8 0.17 -25.41 -2.52
CA CYS A 8 0.12 -25.72 -3.94
C CYS A 8 -1.29 -25.63 -4.55
N ILE A 9 -2.32 -25.99 -3.78
CA ILE A 9 -3.72 -25.86 -4.23
C ILE A 9 -4.11 -24.38 -4.33
N ARG A 10 -3.72 -23.54 -3.37
CA ARG A 10 -4.02 -22.12 -3.38
C ARG A 10 -3.35 -21.40 -4.54
N ASP A 11 -2.07 -21.67 -4.80
CA ASP A 11 -1.33 -21.04 -5.89
C ASP A 11 -1.92 -21.41 -7.25
N ARG A 12 -2.34 -22.66 -7.43
CA ARG A 12 -3.03 -23.10 -8.64
C ARG A 12 -4.37 -22.39 -8.83
N ILE A 13 -5.20 -22.29 -7.78
CA ILE A 13 -6.48 -21.59 -7.84
C ILE A 13 -6.27 -20.12 -8.13
N TYR A 14 -5.25 -19.51 -7.53
CA TYR A 14 -4.91 -18.11 -7.76
C TYR A 14 -4.48 -17.87 -9.22
N LYS A 15 -3.65 -18.76 -9.78
CA LYS A 15 -3.29 -18.70 -11.20
C LYS A 15 -4.53 -18.84 -12.10
N GLU A 16 -5.39 -19.81 -11.85
CA GLU A 16 -6.65 -19.99 -12.60
C GLU A 16 -7.54 -18.72 -12.52
N ALA A 17 -7.59 -18.06 -11.35
CA ALA A 17 -8.31 -16.80 -11.20
C ALA A 17 -7.66 -15.66 -11.99
N MET A 18 -6.33 -15.59 -12.04
CA MET A 18 -5.61 -14.61 -12.87
C MET A 18 -5.84 -14.83 -14.36
N GLU A 19 -5.88 -16.08 -14.84
CA GLU A 19 -6.21 -16.43 -16.23
C GLU A 19 -7.61 -15.91 -16.60
N ILE A 20 -8.61 -16.13 -15.73
CA ILE A 20 -9.97 -15.61 -15.91
C ILE A 20 -10.00 -14.08 -15.89
N ALA A 21 -9.23 -13.44 -15.00
CA ALA A 21 -9.13 -12.00 -14.91
C ALA A 21 -8.52 -11.40 -16.19
N ALA A 22 -7.49 -12.02 -16.74
CA ALA A 22 -6.88 -11.65 -18.02
C ALA A 22 -7.89 -11.72 -19.18
N GLU A 23 -8.62 -12.84 -19.30
CA GLU A 23 -9.67 -13.02 -20.33
C GLU A 23 -10.76 -11.95 -20.25
N LYS A 24 -11.09 -11.51 -19.04
CA LYS A 24 -12.14 -10.52 -18.79
C LYS A 24 -11.62 -9.08 -18.74
N ASN A 25 -10.32 -8.88 -18.91
CA ASN A 25 -9.67 -7.58 -18.76
C ASN A 25 -9.99 -6.90 -17.39
N ILE A 26 -9.92 -7.68 -16.31
CA ILE A 26 -10.16 -7.20 -14.95
C ILE A 26 -8.82 -7.16 -14.21
N PRO A 27 -8.43 -6.06 -13.55
CA PRO A 27 -7.22 -6.01 -12.76
C PRO A 27 -7.32 -6.91 -11.53
N VAL A 28 -6.21 -7.56 -11.16
CA VAL A 28 -6.07 -8.33 -9.93
C VAL A 28 -5.39 -7.46 -8.89
N LEU A 29 -6.11 -7.02 -7.86
CA LEU A 29 -5.58 -6.24 -6.76
C LEU A 29 -5.10 -7.19 -5.67
N ALA A 30 -3.80 -7.17 -5.39
CA ALA A 30 -3.13 -8.14 -4.53
C ALA A 30 -2.64 -7.50 -3.23
N HIS A 31 -3.21 -7.94 -2.11
CA HIS A 31 -2.61 -7.76 -0.79
C HIS A 31 -1.53 -8.83 -0.60
N CYS A 32 -0.26 -8.42 -0.63
CA CYS A 32 0.87 -9.34 -0.67
C CYS A 32 1.34 -9.70 0.75
N GLU A 33 0.80 -10.78 1.29
CA GLU A 33 1.14 -11.29 2.62
C GLU A 33 1.26 -12.81 2.65
N ASP A 34 2.43 -13.34 3.00
CA ASP A 34 2.55 -14.76 3.32
C ASP A 34 2.17 -15.02 4.78
N LYS A 35 0.97 -15.53 5.00
CA LYS A 35 0.42 -15.81 6.33
C LYS A 35 1.22 -16.84 7.14
N ASN A 36 2.05 -17.65 6.51
CA ASN A 36 2.90 -18.59 7.22
C ASN A 36 4.15 -17.89 7.76
N LEU A 37 4.67 -16.88 7.04
CA LEU A 37 5.83 -16.10 7.44
C LEU A 37 5.48 -15.03 8.48
N VAL A 38 4.24 -14.52 8.51
CA VAL A 38 3.78 -13.56 9.56
C VAL A 38 3.99 -14.11 10.96
N ASN A 39 3.69 -15.39 11.18
CA ASN A 39 3.94 -16.12 12.43
C ASN A 39 3.53 -15.35 13.71
N GLY A 40 2.38 -14.68 13.67
CA GLY A 40 1.86 -13.88 14.80
C GLY A 40 2.56 -12.53 14.98
N GLY A 41 3.32 -12.08 14.00
CA GLY A 41 3.95 -10.76 13.97
C GLY A 41 2.92 -9.63 14.12
N CYS A 42 3.33 -8.54 14.77
CA CYS A 42 2.44 -7.41 15.04
C CYS A 42 3.07 -6.04 14.76
N MET A 43 4.34 -5.99 14.40
CA MET A 43 5.09 -4.80 13.96
C MET A 43 6.25 -5.23 13.09
N ASN A 44 7.00 -4.30 12.53
CA ASN A 44 8.21 -4.62 11.76
C ASN A 44 9.24 -5.41 12.58
N GLU A 45 9.94 -6.35 11.95
CA GLU A 45 11.04 -7.06 12.61
C GLU A 45 12.32 -6.24 12.55
N ASP A 46 12.65 -5.57 13.64
CA ASP A 46 13.82 -4.72 13.78
C ASP A 46 14.33 -4.67 15.23
N ALA A 47 15.13 -3.66 15.58
CA ALA A 47 15.64 -3.45 16.93
C ALA A 47 14.49 -3.19 17.92
N ASN A 48 13.47 -2.41 17.53
CA ASN A 48 12.35 -2.05 18.39
C ASN A 48 11.51 -3.28 18.73
N SER A 49 11.18 -4.14 17.78
CA SER A 49 10.41 -5.36 18.03
C SER A 49 11.14 -6.30 19.00
N ARG A 50 12.46 -6.42 18.86
CA ARG A 50 13.29 -7.23 19.77
C ARG A 50 13.36 -6.63 21.17
N GLU A 51 13.59 -5.31 21.28
CA GLU A 51 13.64 -4.60 22.56
C GLU A 51 12.32 -4.68 23.33
N TRP A 52 11.20 -4.56 22.58
CA TRP A 52 9.86 -4.57 23.19
C TRP A 52 9.30 -5.98 23.37
N HIS A 53 10.04 -7.01 22.99
CA HIS A 53 9.61 -8.42 23.03
C HIS A 53 8.30 -8.67 22.30
N LEU A 54 8.12 -7.99 21.16
CA LEU A 54 6.99 -8.17 20.28
C LEU A 54 7.39 -8.99 19.03
N PRO A 55 6.52 -9.88 18.56
CA PRO A 55 6.82 -10.66 17.36
C PRO A 55 6.87 -9.75 16.13
N GLY A 56 7.95 -9.88 15.36
CA GLY A 56 8.18 -9.07 14.16
C GLY A 56 7.57 -9.66 12.89
N ILE A 57 7.34 -8.80 11.91
CA ILE A 57 6.93 -9.10 10.54
C ILE A 57 8.10 -8.72 9.63
N THR A 58 8.78 -9.70 9.05
CA THR A 58 9.91 -9.47 8.14
C THR A 58 9.45 -8.96 6.77
N ASN A 59 10.33 -8.29 6.03
CA ASN A 59 10.06 -7.88 4.64
C ASN A 59 9.73 -9.08 3.75
N SER A 60 10.27 -10.26 4.04
CA SER A 60 10.00 -11.48 3.27
C SER A 60 8.52 -11.90 3.29
N VAL A 61 7.72 -11.47 4.28
CA VAL A 61 6.27 -11.69 4.31
C VAL A 61 5.59 -11.09 3.07
N GLU A 62 5.99 -9.89 2.68
CA GLU A 62 5.52 -9.18 1.49
C GLU A 62 6.26 -9.67 0.24
N ASN A 63 7.59 -9.67 0.27
CA ASN A 63 8.45 -9.89 -0.88
C ASN A 63 8.22 -11.23 -1.57
N THR A 64 7.99 -12.31 -0.83
CA THR A 64 7.74 -13.64 -1.41
C THR A 64 6.44 -13.69 -2.20
N ILE A 65 5.41 -12.99 -1.74
CA ILE A 65 4.11 -12.93 -2.44
C ILE A 65 4.20 -12.00 -3.65
N VAL A 66 4.84 -10.84 -3.51
CA VAL A 66 5.11 -9.94 -4.65
C VAL A 66 5.83 -10.68 -5.76
N ALA A 67 6.93 -11.39 -5.46
CA ALA A 67 7.68 -12.16 -6.44
C ALA A 67 6.83 -13.26 -7.10
N ARG A 68 6.05 -14.01 -6.32
CA ARG A 68 5.15 -15.05 -6.82
C ARG A 68 4.10 -14.45 -7.78
N ASP A 69 3.47 -13.36 -7.37
CA ASP A 69 2.37 -12.76 -8.13
C ASP A 69 2.86 -12.14 -9.44
N ILE A 70 4.07 -11.57 -9.45
CA ILE A 70 4.73 -11.08 -10.67
C ILE A 70 4.98 -12.24 -11.64
N VAL A 71 5.48 -13.39 -11.17
CA VAL A 71 5.70 -14.57 -12.02
C VAL A 71 4.39 -15.06 -12.63
N LEU A 72 3.32 -15.13 -11.83
CA LEU A 72 2.01 -15.55 -12.29
C LEU A 72 1.40 -14.54 -13.28
N ALA A 73 1.55 -13.24 -13.04
CA ALA A 73 1.10 -12.19 -13.95
C ALA A 73 1.81 -12.28 -15.31
N ALA A 74 3.12 -12.52 -15.31
CA ALA A 74 3.90 -12.72 -16.52
C ALA A 74 3.45 -13.93 -17.33
N GLU A 75 3.05 -15.02 -16.65
CA GLU A 75 2.60 -16.27 -17.30
C GLU A 75 1.16 -16.14 -17.82
N THR A 76 0.26 -15.53 -17.07
CA THR A 76 -1.18 -15.46 -17.37
C THR A 76 -1.57 -14.28 -18.24
N GLY A 77 -0.73 -13.22 -18.30
CA GLY A 77 -1.04 -11.97 -18.96
C GLY A 77 -2.04 -11.09 -18.20
N ALA A 78 -2.40 -11.44 -16.95
CA ALA A 78 -3.28 -10.65 -16.12
C ALA A 78 -2.63 -9.31 -15.75
N HIS A 79 -3.43 -8.23 -15.65
CA HIS A 79 -2.96 -6.99 -15.04
C HIS A 79 -2.91 -7.15 -13.52
N LEU A 80 -1.71 -7.15 -12.96
CA LEU A 80 -1.47 -7.23 -11.53
C LEU A 80 -1.35 -5.82 -10.94
N HIS A 81 -2.13 -5.51 -9.92
CA HIS A 81 -1.98 -4.32 -9.11
C HIS A 81 -1.55 -4.70 -7.69
N LEU A 82 -0.35 -4.28 -7.29
CA LEU A 82 0.17 -4.53 -5.95
C LEU A 82 -0.33 -3.46 -4.99
N CYS A 83 -1.14 -3.85 -4.01
CA CYS A 83 -1.66 -2.95 -2.98
C CYS A 83 -0.58 -2.60 -1.96
N HIS A 84 -0.61 -1.35 -1.46
CA HIS A 84 0.14 -0.85 -0.30
C HIS A 84 1.57 -1.43 -0.14
N CYS A 85 2.42 -1.34 -1.17
CA CYS A 85 3.81 -1.78 -1.08
C CYS A 85 4.55 -1.04 0.04
N SER A 86 5.32 -1.77 0.82
CA SER A 86 6.00 -1.22 2.01
C SER A 86 7.51 -1.46 2.06
N THR A 87 8.08 -2.26 1.14
CA THR A 87 9.48 -2.65 1.19
C THR A 87 10.28 -2.14 0.00
N LYS A 88 11.58 -1.91 0.18
CA LYS A 88 12.49 -1.53 -0.91
C LYS A 88 12.57 -2.61 -1.99
N GLU A 89 12.52 -3.88 -1.58
CA GLU A 89 12.58 -5.00 -2.52
C GLU A 89 11.35 -5.03 -3.42
N SER A 90 10.15 -4.64 -2.91
CA SER A 90 8.95 -4.51 -3.73
C SER A 90 9.12 -3.43 -4.80
N VAL A 91 9.75 -2.28 -4.48
CA VAL A 91 10.08 -1.22 -5.46
C VAL A 91 10.95 -1.78 -6.59
N ASP A 92 12.01 -2.51 -6.23
CA ASP A 92 12.93 -3.09 -7.22
C ASP A 92 12.24 -4.14 -8.08
N MET A 93 11.43 -5.02 -7.48
CA MET A 93 10.67 -6.05 -8.19
C MET A 93 9.66 -5.45 -9.18
N VAL A 94 8.95 -4.39 -8.80
CA VAL A 94 8.03 -3.69 -9.72
C VAL A 94 8.79 -3.07 -10.88
N ARG A 95 9.93 -2.40 -10.60
CA ARG A 95 10.78 -1.79 -11.62
C ARG A 95 11.26 -2.84 -12.64
N GLU A 96 11.74 -3.97 -12.19
CA GLU A 96 12.24 -5.03 -13.06
C GLU A 96 11.09 -5.74 -13.83
N ALA A 97 9.96 -5.98 -13.19
CA ALA A 97 8.78 -6.54 -13.84
C ALA A 97 8.29 -5.67 -15.01
N ARG A 98 8.27 -4.34 -14.85
CA ARG A 98 7.92 -3.40 -15.93
C ARG A 98 8.91 -3.45 -17.08
N LYS A 99 10.22 -3.47 -16.79
CA LYS A 99 11.25 -3.63 -17.83
C LYS A 99 11.11 -4.93 -18.61
N ALA A 100 10.66 -5.99 -17.93
CA ALA A 100 10.37 -7.28 -18.55
C ALA A 100 9.04 -7.31 -19.33
N GLY A 101 8.25 -6.24 -19.32
CA GLY A 101 6.98 -6.13 -20.03
C GLY A 101 5.79 -6.78 -19.33
N VAL A 102 5.90 -7.07 -18.03
CA VAL A 102 4.77 -7.58 -17.24
C VAL A 102 3.72 -6.48 -17.09
N SER A 103 2.45 -6.83 -17.26
CA SER A 103 1.32 -5.92 -17.01
C SER A 103 1.14 -5.73 -15.51
N ILE A 104 1.77 -4.68 -14.96
CA ILE A 104 1.81 -4.43 -13.52
C ILE A 104 1.65 -2.95 -13.19
N SER A 105 0.91 -2.68 -12.13
CA SER A 105 0.85 -1.40 -11.43
C SER A 105 1.04 -1.62 -9.93
N ALA A 106 1.40 -0.58 -9.20
CA ALA A 106 1.63 -0.66 -7.77
C ALA A 106 1.21 0.63 -7.06
N GLU A 107 0.86 0.49 -5.80
CA GLU A 107 0.51 1.63 -4.94
C GLU A 107 1.34 1.69 -3.66
N VAL A 108 1.40 2.88 -3.08
CA VAL A 108 2.00 3.15 -1.78
C VAL A 108 1.06 3.99 -0.93
N CYS A 109 1.09 3.80 0.39
CA CYS A 109 0.24 4.56 1.30
C CYS A 109 0.98 5.73 1.97
N PRO A 110 0.28 6.84 2.31
CA PRO A 110 0.88 7.99 2.97
C PRO A 110 1.68 7.64 4.22
N HIS A 111 1.16 6.76 5.07
CA HIS A 111 1.86 6.35 6.28
C HIS A 111 3.19 5.63 6.01
N HIS A 112 3.36 4.93 4.87
CA HIS A 112 4.60 4.24 4.53
C HIS A 112 5.68 5.17 3.94
N PHE A 113 5.33 6.31 3.35
CA PHE A 113 6.30 7.29 2.89
C PHE A 113 6.51 8.46 3.86
N THR A 114 5.75 8.53 4.96
CA THR A 114 5.85 9.57 5.99
C THR A 114 6.51 9.05 7.25
N LEU A 115 6.20 7.83 7.68
CA LEU A 115 6.62 7.24 8.96
C LEU A 115 7.45 5.97 8.74
N CYS A 116 8.41 5.75 9.64
CA CYS A 116 9.16 4.51 9.73
C CYS A 116 9.02 3.86 11.13
N SER A 117 9.62 2.70 11.32
CA SER A 117 9.55 1.98 12.58
C SER A 117 10.16 2.72 13.78
N ASP A 118 11.09 3.66 13.53
CA ASP A 118 11.71 4.47 14.57
C ASP A 118 10.76 5.54 15.13
N ASP A 119 9.70 5.89 14.39
CA ASP A 119 8.69 6.87 14.82
C ASP A 119 7.62 6.26 15.74
N ILE A 120 7.60 4.94 15.89
CA ILE A 120 6.58 4.25 16.68
C ILE A 120 6.76 4.55 18.17
N VAL A 121 5.75 5.15 18.77
CA VAL A 121 5.68 5.32 20.22
C VAL A 121 5.36 3.98 20.88
N LYS A 122 6.23 3.53 21.80
CA LYS A 122 6.08 2.23 22.47
C LYS A 122 4.73 2.08 23.15
N GLY A 123 3.98 1.09 22.71
CA GLY A 123 2.65 0.77 23.25
C GLY A 123 1.49 1.52 22.60
N ASP A 124 1.75 2.52 21.75
CA ASP A 124 0.69 3.22 21.02
C ASP A 124 0.24 2.40 19.80
N THR A 125 -0.94 1.84 19.90
CA THR A 125 -1.52 0.96 18.87
C THR A 125 -2.02 1.70 17.64
N ASN A 126 -2.07 3.03 17.64
CA ASN A 126 -2.36 3.82 16.45
C ASN A 126 -1.28 3.62 15.37
N TYR A 127 -0.06 3.25 15.76
CA TYR A 127 1.02 2.87 14.84
C TYR A 127 0.94 1.40 14.36
N LYS A 128 -0.12 0.66 14.69
CA LYS A 128 -0.27 -0.72 14.26
C LYS A 128 -1.14 -0.82 13.01
N MET A 129 -0.51 -1.07 11.86
CA MET A 129 -1.13 -1.35 10.57
C MET A 129 -0.43 -2.52 9.87
N ASN A 130 -0.99 -3.01 8.78
CA ASN A 130 -0.42 -4.08 7.96
C ASN A 130 -0.56 -3.75 6.46
N PRO A 131 0.57 -3.64 5.72
CA PRO A 131 1.96 -3.83 6.15
C PRO A 131 2.40 -2.88 7.27
N PRO A 132 3.34 -3.31 8.15
CA PRO A 132 3.81 -2.47 9.23
C PRO A 132 4.68 -1.32 8.70
N LEU A 133 4.84 -0.26 9.51
CA LEU A 133 5.86 0.76 9.25
C LEU A 133 7.23 0.08 9.23
N ARG A 134 7.93 0.18 8.11
CA ARG A 134 9.21 -0.45 7.85
C ARG A 134 10.37 0.42 8.33
N THR A 135 11.58 0.03 7.98
CA THR A 135 12.77 0.80 8.29
C THR A 135 12.83 2.12 7.53
N LYS A 136 13.68 3.03 7.97
CA LYS A 136 13.94 4.28 7.24
C LYS A 136 14.49 4.01 5.84
N GLU A 137 15.27 2.93 5.66
CA GLU A 137 15.78 2.53 4.34
C GLU A 137 14.65 2.15 3.38
N ASP A 138 13.63 1.43 3.87
CA ASP A 138 12.44 1.11 3.09
C ASP A 138 11.66 2.37 2.73
N LEU A 139 11.42 3.26 3.70
CA LEU A 139 10.73 4.54 3.49
C LEU A 139 11.40 5.37 2.39
N GLU A 140 12.71 5.54 2.45
CA GLU A 140 13.47 6.29 1.44
C GLU A 140 13.41 5.62 0.06
N ALA A 141 13.41 4.29 0.01
CA ALA A 141 13.24 3.56 -1.25
C ALA A 141 11.85 3.75 -1.85
N LEU A 142 10.78 3.82 -1.02
CA LEU A 142 9.42 4.14 -1.47
C LEU A 142 9.34 5.56 -2.04
N ARG A 143 9.93 6.55 -1.37
CA ARG A 143 10.02 7.94 -1.86
C ARG A 143 10.77 8.02 -3.18
N GLN A 144 11.89 7.31 -3.29
CA GLN A 144 12.64 7.23 -4.55
C GLN A 144 11.82 6.52 -5.64
N GLY A 145 11.08 5.47 -5.29
CA GLY A 145 10.15 4.80 -6.21
C GLY A 145 9.04 5.69 -6.73
N LEU A 146 8.52 6.61 -5.91
CA LEU A 146 7.56 7.63 -6.33
C LEU A 146 8.20 8.63 -7.29
N LYS A 147 9.41 9.10 -6.99
CA LYS A 147 10.20 10.00 -7.84
C LYS A 147 10.53 9.40 -9.19
N ASP A 148 10.87 8.12 -9.22
CA ASP A 148 11.22 7.35 -10.43
C ASP A 148 9.99 6.84 -11.20
N ASP A 149 8.79 7.22 -10.78
CA ASP A 149 7.51 6.79 -11.37
C ASP A 149 7.29 5.26 -11.34
N VAL A 150 7.84 4.58 -10.33
CA VAL A 150 7.62 3.15 -10.10
C VAL A 150 6.23 2.89 -9.52
N PHE A 151 5.70 3.78 -8.72
CA PHE A 151 4.34 3.69 -8.19
C PHE A 151 3.35 4.47 -9.05
N ASP A 152 2.25 3.82 -9.40
CA ASP A 152 1.16 4.42 -10.19
C ASP A 152 0.15 5.15 -9.32
N VAL A 153 -0.04 4.69 -8.09
CA VAL A 153 -1.12 5.11 -7.21
C VAL A 153 -0.61 5.45 -5.82
N ILE A 154 -1.20 6.49 -5.24
CA ILE A 154 -1.16 6.78 -3.81
C ILE A 154 -2.54 6.45 -3.26
N SER A 155 -2.63 5.38 -2.47
CA SER A 155 -3.86 4.91 -1.82
C SER A 155 -3.81 5.11 -0.31
N THR A 156 -4.93 5.06 0.37
CA THR A 156 -4.97 5.38 1.80
C THR A 156 -4.84 4.18 2.71
N ASP A 157 -5.29 3.03 2.26
CA ASP A 157 -5.53 1.85 3.12
C ASP A 157 -6.28 2.22 4.41
N HIS A 158 -7.30 3.09 4.28
CA HIS A 158 -8.07 3.61 5.39
C HIS A 158 -8.81 2.51 6.13
N ALA A 159 -8.36 2.17 7.33
CA ALA A 159 -8.90 1.10 8.16
C ALA A 159 -9.15 1.59 9.60
N PRO A 160 -10.25 2.33 9.85
CA PRO A 160 -10.59 2.84 11.16
C PRO A 160 -11.03 1.72 12.10
N HIS A 161 -10.69 1.88 13.37
CA HIS A 161 -11.12 0.99 14.45
C HIS A 161 -11.64 1.80 15.63
N ALA A 162 -12.56 1.22 16.39
CA ALA A 162 -13.07 1.87 17.59
C ALA A 162 -11.94 2.14 18.60
N LEU A 163 -12.06 3.24 19.35
CA LEU A 163 -11.07 3.63 20.36
C LEU A 163 -10.81 2.48 21.36
N THR A 164 -11.86 1.78 21.77
CA THR A 164 -11.77 0.64 22.69
C THR A 164 -10.95 -0.52 22.14
N GLU A 165 -10.99 -0.75 20.81
CA GLU A 165 -10.18 -1.78 20.16
C GLU A 165 -8.71 -1.36 20.09
N LYS A 166 -8.45 -0.07 19.81
CA LYS A 166 -7.09 0.50 19.81
C LYS A 166 -6.50 0.67 21.22
N GLN A 167 -7.30 0.61 22.29
CA GLN A 167 -6.82 0.60 23.69
C GLN A 167 -6.31 -0.77 24.17
N GLU A 168 -6.48 -1.81 23.39
CA GLU A 168 -5.89 -3.12 23.66
C GLU A 168 -4.35 -3.08 23.61
N SER A 169 -3.70 -4.12 24.13
CA SER A 169 -2.23 -4.22 24.02
C SER A 169 -1.79 -4.26 22.55
N PHE A 170 -0.59 -3.77 22.24
CA PHE A 170 -0.06 -3.74 20.87
C PHE A 170 -0.15 -5.10 20.15
N LYS A 171 0.02 -6.20 20.88
CA LYS A 171 -0.12 -7.56 20.34
C LYS A 171 -1.56 -7.90 19.95
N LYS A 172 -2.57 -7.42 20.69
CA LYS A 172 -3.99 -7.77 20.51
C LYS A 172 -4.77 -6.77 19.67
N ALA A 173 -4.40 -5.49 19.70
CA ALA A 173 -5.08 -4.45 18.95
C ALA A 173 -5.18 -4.82 17.46
N PRO A 174 -6.27 -4.46 16.78
CA PRO A 174 -6.41 -4.70 15.35
C PRO A 174 -5.41 -3.88 14.53
N PHE A 175 -5.06 -4.39 13.36
CA PHE A 175 -4.29 -3.67 12.36
C PHE A 175 -5.19 -2.67 11.63
N GLY A 176 -4.70 -1.45 11.47
CA GLY A 176 -5.37 -0.41 10.70
C GLY A 176 -5.00 0.99 11.17
N ILE A 177 -5.00 1.91 10.22
CA ILE A 177 -4.74 3.35 10.43
C ILE A 177 -5.77 4.16 9.63
N VAL A 178 -6.16 5.32 10.15
CA VAL A 178 -6.98 6.28 9.42
C VAL A 178 -6.09 7.02 8.39
N GLY A 179 -6.64 7.31 7.21
CA GLY A 179 -5.83 7.92 6.15
C GLY A 179 -6.60 8.80 5.17
N LEU A 180 -7.95 8.70 5.09
CA LEU A 180 -8.71 9.45 4.08
C LEU A 180 -8.57 10.96 4.22
N GLU A 181 -8.70 11.49 5.43
CA GLU A 181 -8.68 12.93 5.68
C GLU A 181 -7.29 13.53 5.50
N THR A 182 -6.24 12.77 5.82
CA THR A 182 -4.86 13.25 5.84
C THR A 182 -4.09 13.00 4.54
N SER A 183 -4.62 12.16 3.66
CA SER A 183 -3.90 11.66 2.48
C SER A 183 -3.42 12.78 1.55
N ALA A 184 -4.29 13.74 1.20
CA ALA A 184 -3.91 14.83 0.32
C ALA A 184 -2.90 15.78 0.98
N ALA A 185 -3.12 16.13 2.27
CA ALA A 185 -2.21 16.99 3.01
C ALA A 185 -0.82 16.38 3.15
N LEU A 186 -0.73 15.10 3.55
CA LEU A 186 0.55 14.39 3.65
C LEU A 186 1.24 14.27 2.29
N THR A 187 0.49 14.02 1.22
CA THR A 187 1.08 13.96 -0.12
C THR A 187 1.66 15.32 -0.54
N ILE A 188 0.99 16.42 -0.21
CA ILE A 188 1.52 17.77 -0.49
C ILE A 188 2.78 18.00 0.34
N THR A 189 2.70 17.89 1.65
CA THR A 189 3.80 18.20 2.58
C THR A 189 5.03 17.32 2.36
N GLU A 190 4.82 16.01 2.20
CA GLU A 190 5.92 15.05 2.17
C GLU A 190 6.50 14.81 0.78
N LEU A 191 5.73 15.07 -0.28
CA LEU A 191 6.15 14.72 -1.63
C LEU A 191 6.19 15.92 -2.58
N VAL A 192 5.19 16.82 -2.53
CA VAL A 192 5.14 17.97 -3.45
C VAL A 192 6.06 19.08 -2.97
N ASP A 193 5.95 19.49 -1.71
CA ASP A 193 6.77 20.56 -1.14
C ASP A 193 8.25 20.20 -1.04
N THR A 194 8.53 18.90 -0.98
CA THR A 194 9.90 18.35 -1.00
C THR A 194 10.42 18.06 -2.42
N GLU A 195 9.66 18.40 -3.45
CA GLU A 195 10.02 18.22 -4.88
C GLU A 195 10.29 16.75 -5.27
N ILE A 196 9.70 15.80 -4.56
CA ILE A 196 9.75 14.36 -4.92
C ILE A 196 8.83 14.12 -6.10
N ILE A 197 7.61 14.68 -6.08
CA ILE A 197 6.67 14.66 -7.21
C ILE A 197 6.12 16.05 -7.45
N THR A 198 5.62 16.28 -8.66
CA THR A 198 4.92 17.53 -9.01
C THR A 198 3.44 17.47 -8.61
N PRO A 199 2.74 18.62 -8.50
CA PRO A 199 1.28 18.64 -8.29
C PRO A 199 0.50 17.85 -9.36
N MET A 200 0.98 17.84 -10.61
CA MET A 200 0.37 17.06 -11.67
C MET A 200 0.53 15.56 -11.45
N GLN A 201 1.71 15.10 -11.05
CA GLN A 201 1.95 13.69 -10.69
C GLN A 201 1.12 13.27 -9.48
N MET A 202 0.90 14.16 -8.50
CA MET A 202 -0.03 13.91 -7.41
C MET A 202 -1.44 13.66 -7.95
N ALA A 203 -1.94 14.53 -8.83
CA ALA A 203 -3.27 14.35 -9.43
C ALA A 203 -3.36 13.06 -10.26
N GLU A 204 -2.31 12.71 -10.99
CA GLU A 204 -2.23 11.44 -11.71
C GLU A 204 -2.31 10.25 -10.77
N LYS A 205 -1.50 10.22 -9.71
CA LYS A 205 -1.39 9.08 -8.78
C LYS A 205 -2.59 8.94 -7.83
N MET A 206 -3.29 10.02 -7.52
CA MET A 206 -4.44 9.99 -6.61
C MET A 206 -5.80 9.96 -7.33
N SER A 207 -5.85 10.23 -8.64
CA SER A 207 -7.11 10.33 -9.38
C SER A 207 -7.08 9.64 -10.73
N TYR A 208 -6.23 10.10 -11.66
CA TYR A 208 -6.24 9.62 -13.04
C TYR A 208 -5.84 8.13 -13.15
N ASN A 209 -4.71 7.74 -12.57
CA ASN A 209 -4.22 6.37 -12.64
C ASN A 209 -5.14 5.36 -11.94
N PRO A 210 -5.65 5.62 -10.72
CA PRO A 210 -6.66 4.74 -10.11
C PRO A 210 -7.89 4.53 -10.99
N ALA A 211 -8.42 5.62 -11.59
CA ALA A 211 -9.57 5.53 -12.47
C ALA A 211 -9.27 4.67 -13.71
N LYS A 212 -8.08 4.83 -14.30
CA LYS A 212 -7.64 4.06 -15.46
C LYS A 212 -7.44 2.58 -15.12
N ILE A 213 -6.80 2.26 -14.00
CA ILE A 213 -6.57 0.87 -13.54
C ILE A 213 -7.91 0.16 -13.30
N LEU A 214 -8.90 0.87 -12.74
CA LEU A 214 -10.22 0.33 -12.43
C LEU A 214 -11.21 0.42 -13.62
N HIS A 215 -10.76 0.84 -14.79
CA HIS A 215 -11.61 1.01 -16.01
C HIS A 215 -12.81 1.94 -15.78
N LEU A 216 -12.62 3.03 -15.02
CA LEU A 216 -13.63 4.05 -14.76
C LEU A 216 -13.57 5.13 -15.86
N ASP A 217 -14.15 4.83 -17.01
CA ASP A 217 -14.00 5.60 -18.25
C ASP A 217 -14.42 7.09 -18.17
N LYS A 218 -15.20 7.46 -17.16
CA LYS A 218 -15.69 8.83 -16.96
C LYS A 218 -15.07 9.56 -15.77
N LYS A 219 -14.08 8.96 -15.09
CA LYS A 219 -13.43 9.48 -13.87
C LYS A 219 -11.97 9.85 -14.12
N GLY A 220 -11.41 10.63 -13.21
CA GLY A 220 -9.98 10.94 -13.16
C GLY A 220 -9.51 12.04 -14.14
N SER A 221 -10.42 12.68 -14.89
CA SER A 221 -10.06 13.74 -15.85
C SER A 221 -11.15 14.79 -15.93
N LEU A 222 -10.77 16.04 -16.22
CA LEU A 222 -11.67 17.17 -16.43
C LEU A 222 -11.98 17.40 -17.93
N ALA A 223 -11.79 16.39 -18.78
CA ALA A 223 -12.06 16.49 -20.20
C ALA A 223 -13.58 16.58 -20.51
N PRO A 224 -14.01 17.18 -21.64
CA PRO A 224 -15.42 17.21 -22.02
C PRO A 224 -16.01 15.80 -22.13
N GLY A 225 -17.17 15.59 -21.51
CA GLY A 225 -17.87 14.30 -21.47
C GLY A 225 -17.52 13.40 -20.29
N MET A 226 -16.58 13.82 -19.47
CA MET A 226 -16.29 13.17 -18.17
C MET A 226 -17.26 13.63 -17.08
N ASP A 227 -17.30 12.87 -15.98
CA ASP A 227 -18.03 13.30 -14.78
C ASP A 227 -17.35 14.53 -14.17
N ALA A 228 -18.15 15.49 -13.72
CA ALA A 228 -17.65 16.76 -13.18
C ALA A 228 -17.32 16.64 -11.67
N ASP A 229 -16.57 15.63 -11.30
CA ASP A 229 -16.04 15.49 -9.93
C ASP A 229 -14.78 16.37 -9.81
N VAL A 230 -14.92 17.52 -9.14
CA VAL A 230 -13.87 18.52 -9.02
C VAL A 230 -13.49 18.71 -7.57
N VAL A 231 -12.19 18.64 -7.28
CA VAL A 231 -11.62 18.99 -5.99
C VAL A 231 -10.80 20.27 -6.17
N VAL A 232 -10.98 21.24 -5.28
CA VAL A 232 -10.16 22.45 -5.17
C VAL A 232 -9.33 22.32 -3.92
N ILE A 233 -8.01 22.45 -4.05
CA ILE A 233 -7.06 22.32 -2.95
C ILE A 233 -6.37 23.65 -2.77
N ASP A 234 -6.35 24.17 -1.54
CA ASP A 234 -5.47 25.24 -1.11
C ASP A 234 -4.24 24.60 -0.46
N PRO A 235 -3.07 24.60 -1.10
CA PRO A 235 -1.87 23.94 -0.56
C PRO A 235 -1.32 24.64 0.69
N GLU A 236 -1.66 25.91 0.92
CA GLU A 236 -1.18 26.68 2.07
C GLU A 236 -2.15 26.61 3.26
N ALA A 237 -3.29 25.92 3.12
CA ALA A 237 -4.28 25.83 4.19
C ALA A 237 -3.79 24.95 5.33
N GLU A 238 -3.75 25.51 6.53
CA GLU A 238 -3.45 24.78 7.77
C GLU A 238 -4.74 24.43 8.52
N TYR A 239 -4.83 23.23 9.04
CA TYR A 239 -5.95 22.81 9.88
C TYR A 239 -5.52 21.81 10.96
N VAL A 240 -6.30 21.74 12.02
CA VAL A 240 -6.07 20.78 13.11
C VAL A 240 -6.89 19.53 12.86
N ILE A 241 -6.21 18.39 12.77
CA ILE A 241 -6.88 17.09 12.63
C ILE A 241 -7.63 16.77 13.92
N CYS A 242 -8.94 16.57 13.81
CA CYS A 242 -9.80 16.22 14.92
C CYS A 242 -10.16 14.74 14.88
N LEU A 243 -9.90 14.00 15.95
CA LEU A 243 -10.23 12.58 16.05
C LEU A 243 -11.71 12.26 15.82
N LEU A 244 -12.61 13.22 16.08
CA LEU A 244 -14.05 13.06 15.83
C LEU A 244 -14.41 13.09 14.33
N TYR A 245 -13.58 13.69 13.48
CA TYR A 245 -13.80 13.74 12.04
C TYR A 245 -13.05 12.65 11.29
N THR A 246 -11.93 12.16 11.84
CA THR A 246 -11.08 11.15 11.21
C THR A 246 -11.57 9.72 11.38
N SER A 247 -12.55 9.51 12.24
CA SER A 247 -13.18 8.21 12.47
C SER A 247 -14.70 8.37 12.38
N PRO A 248 -15.28 8.42 11.18
CA PRO A 248 -16.71 8.29 11.06
C PRO A 248 -17.11 6.90 11.55
N SER A 249 -17.80 6.89 12.65
CA SER A 249 -18.44 5.70 13.22
C SER A 249 -19.49 5.14 12.28
#